data_5d892b8a9b95a0552a03214c3da680dc
#
_entry.id   5d892b8a9b95a0552a03214c3da680dc
#
_cell.length_a   1.000
_cell.length_b   1.000
_cell.length_c   1.000
_cell.angle_alpha   90.00
_cell.angle_beta   90.00
_cell.angle_gamma   90.00
#
_symmetry.space_group_name_H-M   'P 1'
#
loop_
_entity.id
_entity.type
_entity.pdbx_description
1 polymer ?
#
loop_
_entity_poly.entity_id
_entity_poly.type
_entity_poly.pdbx_seq_one_letter_code
_entity_poly.pdbx_strand_id
1 'polypeptide(L)'
;MLIVRKVYKLEAYLTVKHVEYMNIVIIVTGSIVGVAYLTELFVAWYSGVEWEQYAFLNRATGPMAWAYWIMMSCNVLSPQFFWFKKLRTSLAFTFVLSIVINIGMWCERFVIIFPTLCRTYLPSTWNSYTPSFVDVGIFVGTIGMFFTLFLLYSRTFPVIAQAELKSILKASGEEHKNNAAKAHH
;
A
#
# COMPACT_ATOMS: atom_id res chain seq x y z
N MET A 1 1.07 4.00 10.63
CA MET A 1 1.78 3.38 11.78
C MET A 1 3.12 4.06 12.05
N LEU A 2 4.10 4.09 11.15
CA LEU A 2 5.44 4.68 11.39
C LEU A 2 5.42 6.18 11.71
N ILE A 3 4.64 6.97 10.98
CA ILE A 3 4.48 8.42 11.21
C ILE A 3 3.87 8.67 12.58
N VAL A 4 2.77 7.98 12.92
CA VAL A 4 2.08 8.10 14.21
C VAL A 4 3.00 7.72 15.36
N ARG A 5 3.78 6.64 15.22
CA ARG A 5 4.79 6.21 16.19
C ARG A 5 5.77 7.33 16.52
N LYS A 6 6.27 8.06 15.51
CA LYS A 6 7.27 9.12 15.67
C LYS A 6 6.63 10.42 16.18
N VAL A 7 5.49 10.83 15.61
CA VAL A 7 4.82 12.10 15.96
C VAL A 7 4.30 12.08 17.40
N TYR A 8 3.67 10.98 17.82
CA TYR A 8 3.09 10.85 19.16
C TYR A 8 4.02 10.17 20.17
N LYS A 9 5.30 9.92 19.81
CA LYS A 9 6.31 9.26 20.68
C LYS A 9 5.83 7.92 21.27
N LEU A 10 5.06 7.16 20.49
CA LEU A 10 4.48 5.87 20.89
C LEU A 10 5.44 4.68 20.70
N GLU A 11 6.74 4.90 20.89
CA GLU A 11 7.76 3.89 20.63
C GLU A 11 7.67 2.70 21.60
N ALA A 12 7.21 2.93 22.82
CA ALA A 12 7.01 1.90 23.83
C ALA A 12 5.85 0.94 23.50
N TYR A 13 4.81 1.44 22.83
CA TYR A 13 3.62 0.66 22.47
C TYR A 13 3.72 0.02 21.09
N LEU A 14 4.30 0.72 20.12
CA LEU A 14 4.49 0.27 18.75
C LEU A 14 5.92 -0.24 18.58
N THR A 15 6.18 -1.47 19.03
CA THR A 15 7.50 -2.09 18.95
C THR A 15 7.88 -2.48 17.52
N VAL A 16 9.17 -2.73 17.28
CA VAL A 16 9.67 -3.23 15.98
C VAL A 16 9.01 -4.55 15.58
N LYS A 17 8.62 -5.40 16.55
CA LYS A 17 7.89 -6.65 16.28
C LYS A 17 6.54 -6.42 15.62
N HIS A 18 5.79 -5.37 16.02
CA HIS A 18 4.53 -5.03 15.37
C HIS A 18 4.74 -4.61 13.90
N VAL A 19 5.81 -3.87 13.62
CA VAL A 19 6.17 -3.50 12.24
C VAL A 19 6.56 -4.74 11.44
N GLU A 20 7.29 -5.67 12.04
CA GLU A 20 7.66 -6.93 11.39
C GLU A 20 6.42 -7.77 11.01
N TYR A 21 5.44 -7.91 11.91
CA TYR A 21 4.20 -8.61 11.60
C TYR A 21 3.41 -7.92 10.48
N MET A 22 3.32 -6.59 10.50
CA MET A 22 2.67 -5.84 9.42
C MET A 22 3.38 -6.06 8.06
N ASN A 23 4.71 -6.11 8.06
CA ASN A 23 5.48 -6.39 6.85
C ASN A 23 5.24 -7.83 6.33
N ILE A 24 4.99 -8.81 7.21
CA ILE A 24 4.59 -10.17 6.80
C ILE A 24 3.22 -10.13 6.12
N VAL A 25 2.27 -9.39 6.66
CA VAL A 25 0.96 -9.21 6.02
C VAL A 25 1.11 -8.57 4.63
N ILE A 26 2.01 -7.60 4.48
CA ILE A 26 2.31 -6.96 3.18
C ILE A 26 2.89 -7.96 2.17
N ILE A 27 3.76 -8.91 2.61
CA ILE A 27 4.25 -9.97 1.72
C ILE A 27 3.09 -10.83 1.21
N VAL A 28 2.24 -11.29 2.11
CA VAL A 28 1.11 -12.17 1.77
C VAL A 28 0.15 -11.46 0.81
N THR A 29 -0.26 -10.25 1.15
CA THR A 29 -1.18 -9.47 0.30
C THR A 29 -0.56 -9.10 -1.04
N GLY A 30 0.73 -8.70 -1.08
CA GLY A 30 1.45 -8.42 -2.33
C GLY A 30 1.61 -9.66 -3.21
N SER A 31 1.79 -10.85 -2.62
CA SER A 31 1.82 -12.11 -3.37
C SER A 31 0.44 -12.45 -3.97
N ILE A 32 -0.64 -12.24 -3.22
CA ILE A 32 -2.01 -12.41 -3.72
C ILE A 32 -2.29 -11.46 -4.90
N VAL A 33 -1.89 -10.19 -4.78
CA VAL A 33 -2.00 -9.21 -5.87
C VAL A 33 -1.22 -9.65 -7.11
N GLY A 34 0.00 -10.18 -6.91
CA GLY A 34 0.80 -10.73 -8.00
C GLY A 34 0.11 -11.89 -8.74
N VAL A 35 -0.49 -12.82 -8.00
CA VAL A 35 -1.28 -13.92 -8.57
C VAL A 35 -2.51 -13.38 -9.31
N ALA A 36 -3.19 -12.37 -8.76
CA ALA A 36 -4.36 -11.75 -9.38
C ALA A 36 -4.00 -11.13 -10.75
N TYR A 37 -2.88 -10.40 -10.85
CA TYR A 37 -2.43 -9.85 -12.14
C TYR A 37 -2.04 -10.92 -13.15
N LEU A 38 -1.39 -12.00 -12.70
CA LEU A 38 -1.08 -13.14 -13.57
C LEU A 38 -2.35 -13.83 -14.07
N THR A 39 -3.35 -13.99 -13.21
CA THR A 39 -4.65 -14.58 -13.58
C THR A 39 -5.38 -13.68 -14.56
N GLU A 40 -5.40 -12.37 -14.36
CA GLU A 40 -6.01 -11.40 -15.29
C GLU A 40 -5.36 -11.49 -16.68
N LEU A 41 -4.02 -11.53 -16.74
CA LEU A 41 -3.27 -11.71 -17.99
C LEU A 41 -3.60 -13.06 -18.65
N PHE A 42 -3.65 -14.13 -17.87
CA PHE A 42 -3.97 -15.46 -18.37
C PHE A 42 -5.38 -15.52 -18.95
N VAL A 43 -6.38 -14.97 -18.26
CA VAL A 43 -7.77 -14.94 -18.72
C VAL A 43 -7.88 -14.15 -20.03
N ALA A 44 -7.26 -12.98 -20.12
CA ALA A 44 -7.25 -12.19 -21.35
C ALA A 44 -6.61 -12.92 -22.54
N TRP A 45 -5.54 -13.68 -22.28
CA TRP A 45 -4.90 -14.50 -23.32
C TRP A 45 -5.74 -15.73 -23.70
N TYR A 46 -6.33 -16.41 -22.70
CA TYR A 46 -7.10 -17.65 -22.91
C TYR A 46 -8.47 -17.41 -23.54
N SER A 47 -9.10 -16.25 -23.28
CA SER A 47 -10.43 -15.91 -23.83
C SER A 47 -10.48 -15.93 -25.36
N GLY A 48 -9.32 -15.71 -26.02
CA GLY A 48 -9.25 -15.65 -27.48
C GLY A 48 -9.94 -14.42 -28.11
N VAL A 49 -10.42 -13.48 -27.26
CA VAL A 49 -11.07 -12.25 -27.73
C VAL A 49 -10.00 -11.24 -28.11
N GLU A 50 -9.91 -10.90 -29.38
CA GLU A 50 -8.88 -10.01 -29.95
C GLU A 50 -8.85 -8.64 -29.24
N TRP A 51 -10.00 -8.11 -28.86
CA TRP A 51 -10.12 -6.81 -28.17
C TRP A 51 -9.52 -6.83 -26.77
N GLU A 52 -9.70 -7.90 -26.03
CA GLU A 52 -9.11 -8.05 -24.70
C GLU A 52 -7.59 -8.22 -24.80
N GLN A 53 -7.14 -9.09 -25.70
CA GLN A 53 -5.72 -9.28 -25.95
C GLN A 53 -5.05 -7.97 -26.37
N TYR A 54 -5.69 -7.22 -27.27
CA TYR A 54 -5.19 -5.91 -27.67
C TYR A 54 -5.11 -4.92 -26.51
N ALA A 55 -6.13 -4.88 -25.64
CA ALA A 55 -6.15 -3.98 -24.50
C ALA A 55 -4.98 -4.26 -23.53
N PHE A 56 -4.70 -5.53 -23.25
CA PHE A 56 -3.58 -5.93 -22.39
C PHE A 56 -2.23 -5.68 -23.06
N LEU A 57 -2.08 -6.01 -24.32
CA LEU A 57 -0.86 -5.74 -25.08
C LEU A 57 -0.58 -4.24 -25.14
N ASN A 58 -1.60 -3.42 -25.37
CA ASN A 58 -1.47 -1.97 -25.38
C ASN A 58 -1.13 -1.37 -24.02
N ARG A 59 -1.56 -1.98 -22.89
CA ARG A 59 -1.10 -1.58 -21.57
C ARG A 59 0.41 -1.81 -21.39
N ALA A 60 0.93 -2.94 -21.90
CA ALA A 60 2.33 -3.32 -21.75
C ALA A 60 3.29 -2.65 -22.74
N THR A 61 2.83 -2.34 -23.96
CA THR A 61 3.68 -1.84 -25.06
C THR A 61 3.24 -0.48 -25.64
N GLY A 62 2.08 0.02 -25.22
CA GLY A 62 1.51 1.27 -25.70
C GLY A 62 2.18 2.52 -25.12
N PRO A 63 1.68 3.72 -25.45
CA PRO A 63 2.27 5.00 -25.06
C PRO A 63 2.30 5.21 -23.53
N MET A 64 1.48 4.49 -22.77
CA MET A 64 1.43 4.54 -21.31
C MET A 64 2.05 3.31 -20.62
N ALA A 65 2.85 2.53 -21.35
CA ALA A 65 3.53 1.33 -20.83
C ALA A 65 4.41 1.63 -19.61
N TRP A 66 4.98 2.82 -19.51
CA TRP A 66 5.78 3.25 -18.36
C TRP A 66 5.02 3.14 -17.03
N ALA A 67 3.75 3.54 -17.00
CA ALA A 67 2.92 3.48 -15.80
C ALA A 67 2.59 2.01 -15.42
N TYR A 68 2.34 1.17 -16.42
CA TYR A 68 2.12 -0.27 -16.23
C TYR A 68 3.34 -0.96 -15.61
N TRP A 69 4.53 -0.69 -16.13
CA TRP A 69 5.75 -1.31 -15.61
C TRP A 69 6.15 -0.80 -14.23
N ILE A 70 5.91 0.50 -13.94
CA ILE A 70 6.06 1.03 -12.58
C ILE A 70 5.08 0.35 -11.63
N MET A 71 3.81 0.22 -12.00
CA MET A 71 2.79 -0.48 -11.22
C MET A 71 3.23 -1.90 -10.87
N MET A 72 3.63 -2.70 -11.88
CA MET A 72 4.06 -4.09 -11.68
C MET A 72 5.29 -4.17 -10.76
N SER A 73 6.27 -3.31 -10.97
CA SER A 73 7.48 -3.29 -10.14
C SER A 73 7.19 -2.88 -8.69
N CYS A 74 6.37 -1.87 -8.49
CA CYS A 74 6.07 -1.34 -7.16
C CYS A 74 5.11 -2.24 -6.37
N ASN A 75 4.09 -2.83 -7.01
CA ASN A 75 3.06 -3.61 -6.31
C ASN A 75 3.40 -5.09 -6.17
N VAL A 76 4.13 -5.67 -7.12
CA VAL A 76 4.45 -7.10 -7.11
C VAL A 76 5.87 -7.37 -6.63
N LEU A 77 6.87 -6.69 -7.22
CA LEU A 77 8.27 -6.97 -6.88
C LEU A 77 8.69 -6.33 -5.56
N SER A 78 8.26 -5.10 -5.28
CA SER A 78 8.66 -4.37 -4.07
C SER A 78 8.29 -5.08 -2.75
N PRO A 79 7.08 -5.64 -2.55
CA PRO A 79 6.76 -6.37 -1.33
C PRO A 79 7.60 -7.62 -1.12
N GLN A 80 8.14 -8.22 -2.19
CA GLN A 80 8.97 -9.43 -2.10
C GLN A 80 10.31 -9.17 -1.41
N PHE A 81 10.80 -7.93 -1.34
CA PHE A 81 12.01 -7.61 -0.58
C PHE A 81 11.86 -7.88 0.93
N PHE A 82 10.65 -7.88 1.45
CA PHE A 82 10.41 -8.20 2.85
C PHE A 82 10.62 -9.68 3.22
N TRP A 83 10.84 -10.59 2.25
CA TRP A 83 11.29 -11.94 2.55
C TRP A 83 12.62 -11.95 3.31
N PHE A 84 13.49 -10.99 3.04
CA PHE A 84 14.74 -10.86 3.78
C PHE A 84 14.50 -10.25 5.16
N LYS A 85 14.75 -11.04 6.22
CA LYS A 85 14.52 -10.63 7.62
C LYS A 85 15.20 -9.30 7.98
N LYS A 86 16.41 -9.06 7.44
CA LYS A 86 17.19 -7.83 7.65
C LYS A 86 16.45 -6.57 7.16
N LEU A 87 15.77 -6.65 6.03
CA LEU A 87 14.99 -5.56 5.43
C LEU A 87 13.65 -5.39 6.14
N ARG A 88 13.01 -6.50 6.51
CA ARG A 88 11.72 -6.54 7.19
C ARG A 88 11.74 -5.88 8.58
N THR A 89 12.87 -5.93 9.28
CA THR A 89 13.02 -5.32 10.61
C THR A 89 13.49 -3.86 10.58
N SER A 90 13.93 -3.36 9.43
CA SER A 90 14.39 -1.98 9.27
C SER A 90 13.23 -1.00 9.11
N LEU A 91 13.07 -0.07 10.06
CA LEU A 91 12.02 0.95 10.03
C LEU A 91 12.18 1.93 8.85
N ALA A 92 13.42 2.31 8.55
CA ALA A 92 13.70 3.23 7.44
C ALA A 92 13.36 2.58 6.09
N PHE A 93 13.75 1.31 5.90
CA PHE A 93 13.42 0.56 4.69
C PHE A 93 11.91 0.38 4.52
N THR A 94 11.21 0.02 5.60
CA THR A 94 9.74 -0.11 5.60
C THR A 94 9.07 1.21 5.23
N PHE A 95 9.58 2.34 5.71
CA PHE A 95 9.03 3.65 5.37
C PHE A 95 9.20 3.98 3.88
N VAL A 96 10.42 3.80 3.34
CA VAL A 96 10.70 4.03 1.92
C VAL A 96 9.84 3.10 1.05
N LEU A 97 9.80 1.80 1.39
CA LEU A 97 9.02 0.84 0.62
C LEU A 97 7.51 1.13 0.66
N SER A 98 6.99 1.63 1.78
CA SER A 98 5.59 2.04 1.86
C SER A 98 5.25 3.18 0.89
N ILE A 99 6.18 4.13 0.69
CA ILE A 99 6.03 5.19 -0.31
C ILE A 99 6.04 4.61 -1.73
N VAL A 100 6.97 3.69 -2.01
CA VAL A 100 7.07 3.02 -3.32
C VAL A 100 5.79 2.25 -3.66
N ILE A 101 5.24 1.51 -2.70
CA ILE A 101 3.95 0.80 -2.88
C ILE A 101 2.81 1.79 -3.11
N ASN A 102 2.76 2.92 -2.40
CA ASN A 102 1.73 3.94 -2.63
C ASN A 102 1.82 4.54 -4.05
N ILE A 103 3.02 4.78 -4.56
CA ILE A 103 3.23 5.21 -5.95
C ILE A 103 2.72 4.13 -6.91
N GLY A 104 3.01 2.85 -6.65
CA GLY A 104 2.50 1.72 -7.42
C GLY A 104 0.97 1.66 -7.46
N MET A 105 0.31 1.83 -6.31
CA MET A 105 -1.14 1.87 -6.20
C MET A 105 -1.75 3.05 -6.95
N TRP A 106 -1.07 4.20 -6.96
CA TRP A 106 -1.50 5.34 -7.77
C TRP A 106 -1.37 5.05 -9.27
N CYS A 107 -0.22 4.48 -9.70
CA CYS A 107 -0.01 4.06 -11.09
C CYS A 107 -1.04 3.01 -11.54
N GLU A 108 -1.45 2.10 -10.65
CA GLU A 108 -2.50 1.12 -10.92
C GLU A 108 -3.83 1.79 -11.26
N ARG A 109 -4.26 2.75 -10.45
CA ARG A 109 -5.47 3.53 -10.74
C ARG A 109 -5.36 4.28 -12.05
N PHE A 110 -4.20 4.85 -12.31
CA PHE A 110 -3.93 5.51 -13.58
C PHE A 110 -4.03 4.56 -14.77
N VAL A 111 -3.40 3.39 -14.70
CA VAL A 111 -3.43 2.37 -15.78
C VAL A 111 -4.82 1.81 -16.02
N ILE A 112 -5.66 1.68 -14.99
CA ILE A 112 -7.03 1.20 -15.15
C ILE A 112 -7.92 2.28 -15.79
N ILE A 113 -7.86 3.52 -15.31
CA ILE A 113 -8.78 4.59 -15.69
C ILE A 113 -8.40 5.18 -17.06
N PHE A 114 -7.15 5.57 -17.23
CA PHE A 114 -6.70 6.34 -18.40
C PHE A 114 -6.80 5.60 -19.74
N PRO A 115 -6.20 4.42 -19.90
CA PRO A 115 -6.31 3.68 -21.15
C PRO A 115 -7.75 3.35 -21.52
N THR A 116 -8.60 3.11 -20.53
CA THR A 116 -10.02 2.79 -20.76
C THR A 116 -10.81 4.02 -21.24
N LEU A 117 -10.53 5.19 -20.69
CA LEU A 117 -11.20 6.44 -21.11
C LEU A 117 -10.65 7.00 -22.43
N CYS A 118 -9.34 6.86 -22.67
CA CYS A 118 -8.70 7.37 -23.87
C CYS A 118 -8.94 6.49 -25.11
N ARG A 119 -9.30 5.23 -24.91
CA ARG A 119 -9.53 4.25 -25.97
C ARG A 119 -10.88 3.59 -25.81
N THR A 120 -11.90 4.32 -26.20
CA THR A 120 -13.27 3.80 -26.29
C THR A 120 -13.42 2.88 -27.50
N TYR A 121 -14.55 2.21 -27.64
CA TYR A 121 -14.85 1.29 -28.73
C TYR A 121 -14.83 1.96 -30.14
N LEU A 122 -14.89 3.28 -30.19
CA LEU A 122 -14.85 4.04 -31.45
C LEU A 122 -13.41 4.57 -31.69
N PRO A 123 -12.67 4.05 -32.68
CA PRO A 123 -11.31 4.52 -32.97
C PRO A 123 -11.21 6.01 -33.29
N SER A 124 -12.28 6.61 -33.80
CA SER A 124 -12.36 8.06 -34.11
C SER A 124 -12.33 8.96 -32.89
N THR A 125 -12.63 8.42 -31.69
CA THR A 125 -12.63 9.16 -30.42
C THR A 125 -11.33 8.99 -29.63
N TRP A 126 -10.37 8.24 -30.16
CA TRP A 126 -9.10 8.01 -29.50
C TRP A 126 -8.31 9.32 -29.37
N ASN A 127 -8.04 9.70 -28.15
CA ASN A 127 -7.29 10.91 -27.84
C ASN A 127 -6.15 10.60 -26.86
N SER A 128 -5.12 11.44 -26.86
CA SER A 128 -4.07 11.39 -25.83
C SER A 128 -4.44 12.39 -24.73
N TYR A 129 -4.61 11.88 -23.51
CA TYR A 129 -4.83 12.75 -22.36
C TYR A 129 -3.49 13.35 -21.89
N THR A 130 -3.51 14.66 -21.73
CA THR A 130 -2.46 15.40 -21.04
C THR A 130 -3.05 15.99 -19.76
N PRO A 131 -2.49 15.68 -18.57
CA PRO A 131 -3.01 16.20 -17.31
C PRO A 131 -2.97 17.74 -17.31
N SER A 132 -4.09 18.33 -16.98
CA SER A 132 -4.23 19.79 -16.84
C SER A 132 -3.69 20.22 -15.47
N PHE A 133 -3.34 21.49 -15.35
CA PHE A 133 -2.92 22.07 -14.07
C PHE A 133 -4.02 21.95 -12.99
N VAL A 134 -5.28 21.97 -13.40
CA VAL A 134 -6.44 21.79 -12.52
C VAL A 134 -6.48 20.38 -11.94
N ASP A 135 -6.18 19.36 -12.75
CA ASP A 135 -6.18 17.95 -12.30
C ASP A 135 -5.11 17.73 -11.23
N VAL A 136 -3.93 18.30 -11.41
CA VAL A 136 -2.85 18.28 -10.41
C VAL A 136 -3.28 19.00 -9.13
N GLY A 137 -3.95 20.14 -9.26
CA GLY A 137 -4.49 20.91 -8.12
C GLY A 137 -5.52 20.12 -7.33
N ILE A 138 -6.46 19.45 -8.00
CA ILE A 138 -7.46 18.58 -7.36
C ILE A 138 -6.78 17.40 -6.64
N PHE A 139 -5.79 16.79 -7.27
CA PHE A 139 -5.05 15.67 -6.66
C PHE A 139 -4.32 16.10 -5.37
N VAL A 140 -3.58 17.19 -5.41
CA VAL A 140 -2.89 17.72 -4.22
C VAL A 140 -3.89 18.16 -3.15
N GLY A 141 -5.00 18.79 -3.57
CA GLY A 141 -6.08 19.21 -2.66
C GLY A 141 -6.74 18.04 -1.93
N THR A 142 -7.01 16.92 -2.62
CA THR A 142 -7.58 15.72 -2.01
C THR A 142 -6.64 15.07 -1.00
N ILE A 143 -5.34 15.02 -1.29
CA ILE A 143 -4.33 14.55 -0.33
C ILE A 143 -4.28 15.47 0.89
N GLY A 144 -4.26 16.77 0.71
CA GLY A 144 -4.29 17.75 1.80
C GLY A 144 -5.54 17.62 2.67
N MET A 145 -6.70 17.46 2.05
CA MET A 145 -7.96 17.24 2.74
C MET A 145 -7.93 15.94 3.57
N PHE A 146 -7.42 14.85 3.00
CA PHE A 146 -7.28 13.58 3.72
C PHE A 146 -6.42 13.74 4.97
N PHE A 147 -5.24 14.34 4.86
CA PHE A 147 -4.36 14.54 6.02
C PHE A 147 -4.97 15.48 7.05
N THR A 148 -5.66 16.52 6.64
CA THR A 148 -6.35 17.44 7.54
C THR A 148 -7.43 16.72 8.34
N LEU A 149 -8.30 15.95 7.68
CA LEU A 149 -9.35 15.17 8.33
C LEU A 149 -8.77 14.07 9.22
N PHE A 150 -7.72 13.40 8.79
CA PHE A 150 -7.04 12.37 9.57
C PHE A 150 -6.42 12.95 10.86
N LEU A 151 -5.73 14.08 10.77
CA LEU A 151 -5.16 14.74 11.94
C LEU A 151 -6.22 15.29 12.88
N LEU A 152 -7.32 15.83 12.36
CA LEU A 152 -8.46 16.26 13.13
C LEU A 152 -9.09 15.07 13.90
N TYR A 153 -9.30 13.96 13.21
CA TYR A 153 -9.80 12.73 13.82
C TYR A 153 -8.86 12.24 14.93
N SER A 154 -7.55 12.16 14.65
CA SER A 154 -6.56 11.69 15.62
C SER A 154 -6.41 12.60 16.84
N ARG A 155 -6.81 13.87 16.74
CA ARG A 155 -6.86 14.81 17.87
C ARG A 155 -8.11 14.60 18.73
N THR A 156 -9.22 14.23 18.12
CA THR A 156 -10.53 14.12 18.79
C THR A 156 -10.77 12.72 19.35
N PHE A 157 -10.28 11.69 18.66
CA PHE A 157 -10.48 10.29 19.02
C PHE A 157 -9.16 9.60 19.34
N PRO A 158 -9.15 8.58 20.22
CA PRO A 158 -7.95 7.80 20.50
C PRO A 158 -7.54 7.01 19.27
N VAL A 159 -6.29 7.21 18.82
CA VAL A 159 -5.71 6.56 17.63
C VAL A 159 -5.46 5.06 17.87
N ILE A 160 -5.28 4.67 19.13
CA ILE A 160 -5.07 3.27 19.55
C ILE A 160 -6.37 2.74 20.15
N ALA A 161 -6.78 1.54 19.74
CA ALA A 161 -7.93 0.87 20.32
C ALA A 161 -7.72 0.67 21.83
N GLN A 162 -8.57 1.30 22.64
CA GLN A 162 -8.43 1.27 24.11
C GLN A 162 -8.55 -0.14 24.68
N ALA A 163 -9.31 -1.01 24.03
CA ALA A 163 -9.45 -2.42 24.42
C ALA A 163 -8.12 -3.18 24.33
N GLU A 164 -7.39 -2.99 23.23
CA GLU A 164 -6.07 -3.62 23.04
C GLU A 164 -5.04 -3.05 24.03
N LEU A 165 -5.06 -1.75 24.25
CA LEU A 165 -4.15 -1.11 25.22
C LEU A 165 -4.38 -1.66 26.63
N LYS A 166 -5.64 -1.80 27.06
CA LYS A 166 -5.98 -2.38 28.37
C LYS A 166 -5.52 -3.85 28.50
N SER A 167 -5.64 -4.65 27.45
CA SER A 167 -5.19 -6.04 27.47
C SER A 167 -3.65 -6.15 27.60
N ILE A 168 -2.92 -5.29 26.90
CA ILE A 168 -1.45 -5.25 26.96
C ILE A 168 -0.98 -4.79 28.34
N LEU A 169 -1.60 -3.75 28.91
CA LEU A 169 -1.27 -3.25 30.25
C LEU A 169 -1.56 -4.30 31.33
N LYS A 170 -2.66 -5.05 31.20
CA LYS A 170 -3.00 -6.12 32.12
C LYS A 170 -1.97 -7.26 32.06
N ALA A 171 -1.62 -7.72 30.85
CA ALA A 171 -0.61 -8.74 30.65
C ALA A 171 0.78 -8.33 31.16
N SER A 172 1.20 -7.09 30.92
CA SER A 172 2.45 -6.54 31.43
C SER A 172 2.45 -6.44 32.98
N GLY A 173 1.32 -6.07 33.58
CA GLY A 173 1.19 -6.03 35.05
C GLY A 173 1.25 -7.42 35.70
N GLU A 174 0.70 -8.44 35.07
CA GLU A 174 0.78 -9.84 35.53
C GLU A 174 2.21 -10.40 35.39
N GLU A 175 2.90 -10.07 34.30
CA GLU A 175 4.30 -10.46 34.10
C GLU A 175 5.24 -9.83 35.12
N HIS A 176 5.05 -8.56 35.47
CA HIS A 176 5.79 -7.88 36.54
C HIS A 176 5.54 -8.51 37.89
N LYS A 177 4.31 -8.88 38.24
CA LYS A 177 3.97 -9.57 39.48
C LYS A 177 4.62 -10.96 39.56
N ASN A 178 4.59 -11.71 38.47
CA ASN A 178 5.20 -13.05 38.43
C ASN A 178 6.73 -13.01 38.53
N ASN A 179 7.36 -12.00 37.94
CA ASN A 179 8.82 -11.83 38.05
C ASN A 179 9.23 -11.36 39.45
N ALA A 180 8.45 -10.51 40.10
CA ALA A 180 8.68 -10.11 41.49
C ALA A 180 8.51 -11.29 42.46
N ALA A 181 7.51 -12.15 42.24
CA ALA A 181 7.31 -13.37 43.05
C ALA A 181 8.45 -14.38 42.91
N LYS A 182 9.04 -14.50 41.69
CA LYS A 182 10.20 -15.37 41.46
C LYS A 182 11.52 -14.85 42.03
N ALA A 183 11.62 -13.53 42.24
CA ALA A 183 12.82 -12.92 42.85
C ALA A 183 12.84 -13.03 44.39
N HIS A 184 11.73 -13.41 44.99
CA HIS A 184 11.61 -13.63 46.46
C HIS A 184 11.71 -15.10 46.90
N HIS A 185 11.89 -16.00 45.94
CA HIS A 185 12.21 -17.43 46.16
C HIS A 185 13.63 -17.74 45.70
#